data_6de83a348bd40c0087ac081efb4aaf10
#
_entry.id   6de83a348bd40c0087ac081efb4aaf10
#
_cell.length_a   1.000
_cell.length_b   1.000
_cell.length_c   1.000
_cell.angle_alpha   90.00
_cell.angle_beta   90.00
_cell.angle_gamma   90.00
#
_symmetry.space_group_name_H-M   'P 1'
#
loop_
_entity.id
_entity.type
_entity.pdbx_description
1 polymer ?
#
loop_
_entity_poly.entity_id
_entity_poly.type
_entity_poly.pdbx_seq_one_letter_code
_entity_poly.pdbx_strand_id
1 'polypeptide(L)' 'MAIKSKSRHDLTLRSIKREIAAGRDVAYWLDKAYNHYDNGLLSEADIAEVEVLAQAYYDALDAEDKADAEEITQ' A
#
# COMPACT_ATOMS: atom_id res chain seq x y z
N MET A 1 -3.33 20.86 29.34
CA MET A 1 -3.69 20.79 27.92
C MET A 1 -3.44 19.40 27.36
N ALA A 2 -4.37 18.91 26.64
CA ALA A 2 -4.22 17.57 26.09
C ALA A 2 -3.31 17.61 24.84
N ILE A 3 -2.46 16.63 24.74
CA ILE A 3 -1.72 16.42 23.53
C ILE A 3 -2.72 15.96 22.48
N LYS A 4 -2.69 16.64 21.36
CA LYS A 4 -3.58 16.27 20.27
C LYS A 4 -3.06 15.03 19.59
N SER A 5 -3.64 13.89 19.91
CA SER A 5 -3.23 12.65 19.26
C SER A 5 -3.87 12.56 17.88
N LYS A 6 -3.20 11.86 17.01
CA LYS A 6 -3.74 11.60 15.67
C LYS A 6 -4.90 10.62 15.79
N SER A 7 -5.88 10.75 14.92
CA SER A 7 -6.99 9.84 14.90
C SER A 7 -6.54 8.43 14.51
N ARG A 8 -7.33 7.45 14.89
CA ARG A 8 -7.06 6.06 14.53
C ARG A 8 -7.01 5.89 13.01
N HIS A 9 -7.88 6.62 12.30
CA HIS A 9 -7.88 6.65 10.85
C HIS A 9 -6.52 7.09 10.31
N ASP A 10 -6.00 8.22 10.79
CA ASP A 10 -4.73 8.77 10.30
C ASP A 10 -3.57 7.83 10.56
N LEU A 11 -3.51 7.26 11.76
CA LEU A 11 -2.42 6.35 12.12
C LEU A 11 -2.46 5.08 11.30
N THR A 12 -3.64 4.53 11.11
CA THR A 12 -3.83 3.31 10.34
C THR A 12 -3.43 3.52 8.87
N LEU A 13 -3.95 4.58 8.27
CA LEU A 13 -3.65 4.89 6.87
C LEU A 13 -2.16 5.14 6.66
N ARG A 14 -1.55 5.90 7.56
CA ARG A 14 -0.13 6.22 7.49
C ARG A 14 0.73 4.97 7.56
N SER A 15 0.40 4.05 8.48
CA SER A 15 1.15 2.79 8.61
C SER A 15 1.05 1.93 7.36
N ILE A 16 -0.15 1.80 6.83
CA ILE A 16 -0.39 1.02 5.62
C ILE A 16 0.41 1.60 4.44
N LYS A 17 0.30 2.90 4.23
CA LYS A 17 0.98 3.57 3.13
C LYS A 17 2.50 3.44 3.26
N ARG A 18 3.02 3.56 4.48
CA ARG A 18 4.45 3.45 4.72
C ARG A 18 4.98 2.05 4.39
N GLU A 19 4.27 1.01 4.83
CA GLU A 19 4.71 -0.36 4.58
C GLU A 19 4.63 -0.72 3.10
N ILE A 20 3.58 -0.31 2.42
CA ILE A 20 3.42 -0.56 0.99
C ILE A 20 4.48 0.20 0.19
N ALA A 21 4.73 1.47 0.54
CA ALA A 21 5.74 2.27 -0.13
C ALA A 21 7.14 1.68 0.04
N ALA A 22 7.39 1.05 1.18
CA ALA A 22 8.66 0.39 1.44
C ALA A 22 8.77 -0.99 0.79
N GLY A 23 7.67 -1.50 0.23
CA GLY A 23 7.66 -2.82 -0.42
C GLY A 23 7.66 -3.98 0.56
N ARG A 24 7.19 -3.76 1.79
CA ARG A 24 7.14 -4.81 2.82
C ARG A 24 5.74 -5.37 2.94
N ASP A 25 5.61 -6.68 2.71
CA ASP A 25 4.33 -7.40 2.84
C ASP A 25 3.17 -6.67 2.18
N VAL A 26 3.38 -6.23 0.93
CA VAL A 26 2.40 -5.39 0.22
C VAL A 26 1.03 -6.05 0.15
N ALA A 27 0.98 -7.34 -0.17
CA ALA A 27 -0.29 -8.06 -0.25
C ALA A 27 -1.02 -8.07 1.09
N TYR A 28 -0.30 -8.28 2.18
CA TYR A 28 -0.87 -8.26 3.53
C TYR A 28 -1.46 -6.88 3.86
N TRP A 29 -0.68 -5.82 3.61
CA TRP A 29 -1.12 -4.47 3.94
C TRP A 29 -2.25 -4.00 3.04
N LEU A 30 -2.24 -4.42 1.78
CA LEU A 30 -3.34 -4.12 0.85
C LEU A 30 -4.64 -4.78 1.33
N ASP A 31 -4.57 -6.04 1.76
CA ASP A 31 -5.72 -6.76 2.31
C ASP A 31 -6.23 -6.08 3.58
N LYS A 32 -5.32 -5.66 4.46
CA LYS A 32 -5.67 -4.89 5.65
C LYS A 32 -6.41 -3.61 5.30
N ALA A 33 -5.94 -2.92 4.26
CA ALA A 33 -6.58 -1.68 3.81
C ALA A 33 -8.01 -1.94 3.35
N TYR A 34 -8.23 -2.98 2.58
CA TYR A 34 -9.58 -3.33 2.14
C TYR A 34 -10.49 -3.69 3.32
N ASN A 35 -9.97 -4.40 4.31
CA ASN A 35 -10.74 -4.71 5.52
C ASN A 35 -11.15 -3.44 6.27
N HIS A 36 -10.23 -2.48 6.40
CA HIS A 36 -10.53 -1.20 7.05
C HIS A 36 -11.53 -0.38 6.23
N TYR A 37 -11.43 -0.47 4.91
CA TYR A 37 -12.41 0.19 4.04
C TYR A 37 -13.79 -0.41 4.25
N ASP A 38 -13.90 -1.74 4.28
CA ASP A 38 -15.18 -2.43 4.50
C ASP A 38 -15.78 -2.08 5.86
N ASN A 39 -14.93 -1.87 6.87
CA ASN A 39 -15.36 -1.49 8.22
C ASN A 39 -15.67 0.00 8.37
N GLY A 40 -15.47 0.78 7.31
CA GLY A 40 -15.75 2.20 7.34
C GLY A 40 -14.65 3.06 7.94
N LEU A 41 -13.50 2.48 8.28
CA LEU A 41 -12.39 3.25 8.83
C LEU A 41 -11.66 4.05 7.74
N LEU A 42 -11.55 3.50 6.54
CA LEU A 42 -10.95 4.18 5.40
C LEU A 42 -12.03 4.56 4.39
N SER A 43 -11.87 5.70 3.75
CA SER A 43 -12.78 6.17 2.69
C SER A 43 -12.34 5.64 1.33
N GLU A 44 -13.18 5.86 0.32
CA GLU A 44 -12.82 5.54 -1.06
C GLU A 44 -11.56 6.27 -1.50
N ALA A 45 -11.41 7.53 -1.10
CA ALA A 45 -10.22 8.30 -1.43
C ALA A 45 -8.98 7.69 -0.79
N ASP A 46 -9.11 7.23 0.45
CA ASP A 46 -8.00 6.59 1.18
C ASP A 46 -7.57 5.30 0.50
N ILE A 47 -8.54 4.46 0.14
CA ILE A 47 -8.22 3.18 -0.49
C ILE A 47 -7.62 3.39 -1.88
N ALA A 48 -8.06 4.42 -2.60
CA ALA A 48 -7.49 4.76 -3.89
C ALA A 48 -6.02 5.13 -3.79
N GLU A 49 -5.64 5.87 -2.75
CA GLU A 49 -4.23 6.20 -2.51
C GLU A 49 -3.40 4.96 -2.21
N VAL A 50 -3.95 4.05 -1.42
CA VAL A 50 -3.28 2.78 -1.11
C VAL A 50 -3.10 1.95 -2.38
N GLU A 51 -4.13 1.89 -3.21
CA GLU A 51 -4.09 1.14 -4.45
C GLU A 51 -3.04 1.69 -5.42
N VAL A 52 -2.88 3.01 -5.48
CA VAL A 52 -1.85 3.62 -6.33
C VAL A 52 -0.46 3.17 -5.88
N LEU A 53 -0.20 3.17 -4.58
CA LEU A 53 1.09 2.74 -4.04
C LEU A 53 1.34 1.25 -4.30
N ALA A 54 0.32 0.43 -4.11
CA ALA A 54 0.43 -1.01 -4.35
C ALA A 54 0.66 -1.29 -5.83
N GLN A 55 -0.05 -0.59 -6.71
CA GLN A 55 0.11 -0.76 -8.15
C GLN A 55 1.52 -0.38 -8.59
N ALA A 56 2.06 0.71 -8.05
CA ALA A 56 3.43 1.11 -8.36
C ALA A 56 4.44 0.03 -7.96
N TYR A 57 4.23 -0.61 -6.82
CA TYR A 57 5.07 -1.71 -6.37
C TYR A 57 5.01 -2.89 -7.34
N TYR A 58 3.81 -3.31 -7.72
CA TYR A 58 3.64 -4.44 -8.63
C TYR A 58 4.15 -4.12 -10.04
N ASP A 59 3.99 -2.89 -10.50
CA ASP A 59 4.53 -2.46 -11.79
C ASP A 59 6.06 -2.52 -11.80
N ALA A 60 6.69 -2.15 -10.69
CA ALA A 60 8.14 -2.24 -10.56
C ALA A 60 8.61 -3.69 -10.60
N LEU A 61 7.88 -4.60 -9.98
CA LEU A 61 8.20 -6.03 -10.02
C LEU A 61 8.08 -6.58 -11.45
N ASP A 62 7.03 -6.19 -12.16
CA ASP A 62 6.85 -6.61 -13.56
C ASP A 62 8.00 -6.13 -14.43
N ALA A 63 8.46 -4.90 -14.22
CA ALA A 63 9.58 -4.36 -14.99
C ALA A 63 10.86 -5.15 -14.73
N GLU A 64 11.10 -5.55 -13.48
CA GLU A 64 12.25 -6.39 -13.12
C GLU A 64 12.15 -7.76 -13.74
N ASP A 65 10.98 -8.38 -13.71
CA ASP A 65 10.74 -9.69 -14.30
C ASP A 65 10.97 -9.66 -15.81
N LYS A 66 10.52 -8.61 -16.47
CA LYS A 66 10.73 -8.45 -17.92
C LYS A 66 12.20 -8.28 -18.26
N ALA A 67 12.93 -7.52 -17.47
CA ALA A 67 14.35 -7.31 -17.65
C ALA A 67 15.12 -8.63 -17.51
N ASP A 68 14.78 -9.42 -16.50
CA ASP A 68 15.38 -10.72 -16.26
C ASP A 68 15.07 -11.69 -17.41
N ALA A 69 13.83 -11.68 -17.89
CA ALA A 69 13.42 -12.53 -19.00
C ALA A 69 14.18 -12.17 -20.28
N GLU A 70 14.38 -10.89 -20.54
CA GLU A 70 15.14 -10.44 -21.69
C GLU A 70 16.60 -10.88 -21.62
N GLU A 71 17.20 -10.80 -20.45
CA GLU A 71 18.59 -11.26 -20.25
C GLU A 71 18.72 -12.76 -20.50
N ILE A 72 17.77 -13.55 -20.03
CA ILE A 72 17.79 -15.00 -20.19
C ILE A 72 17.66 -15.41 -21.64
N THR A 73 16.90 -14.65 -22.41
CA THR A 73 16.65 -15.00 -23.81
C THR A 73 17.81 -14.67 -24.75
N GLN A 74 18.79 -13.98 -24.26
CA GLN A 74 19.97 -13.67 -25.03
C GLN A 74 20.99 -14.81 -24.93
#